data_42e4973bb544085908ecb3cbd2ed94c8
#
_entry.id   42e4973bb544085908ecb3cbd2ed94c8
#
_cell.length_a   1.000
_cell.length_b   1.000
_cell.length_c   1.000
_cell.angle_alpha   90.00
_cell.angle_beta   90.00
_cell.angle_gamma   90.00
#
_symmetry.space_group_name_H-M   'P 1'
#
loop_
_entity.id
_entity.type
_entity.pdbx_description
1 polymer ?
#
loop_
_entity_poly.entity_id
_entity_poly.type
_entity_poly.pdbx_seq_one_letter_code
_entity_poly.pdbx_strand_id
1 'polypeptide(L)'
;MKVLFLNTRKKRIDCGTLLRIGRRPDVIVLAELLQGSQRHYEAGLASAGYENCSQAAFHSRKRHLRVYSKLKLETDTRFSRQGNKLQNNWVRCRIKGVTISAVHMPTLGMKRKPFNQLKPWMSKQGACRALMIGDFNTDPAQDPKWGPQLIEWVNDFGWRNLWDKASGGTKAYTFKGTRKSDKPRRIDHAFVGKRLPKARLIHLPAFRLKGLSDHSGLLVVL
;
A
#
# COMPACT_ATOMS: atom_id res chain seq x y z
N MET A 1 2.94 -9.67 -13.12
CA MET A 1 2.40 -8.32 -12.88
C MET A 1 3.20 -7.67 -11.77
N LYS A 2 3.64 -6.42 -11.97
CA LYS A 2 4.40 -5.64 -10.98
C LYS A 2 3.48 -4.60 -10.32
N VAL A 3 3.42 -4.57 -9.00
CA VAL A 3 2.61 -3.63 -8.21
C VAL A 3 3.53 -2.80 -7.32
N LEU A 4 3.58 -1.49 -7.56
CA LEU A 4 4.33 -0.54 -6.72
C LEU A 4 3.39 0.05 -5.66
N PHE A 5 3.84 0.10 -4.41
CA PHE A 5 3.26 0.93 -3.36
C PHE A 5 4.24 2.02 -2.94
N LEU A 6 3.74 3.24 -2.73
CA LEU A 6 4.49 4.35 -2.15
C LEU A 6 3.56 5.28 -1.36
N ASN A 7 3.89 5.55 -0.09
CA ASN A 7 3.35 6.71 0.62
C ASN A 7 4.12 7.95 0.15
N THR A 8 3.43 8.92 -0.45
CA THR A 8 4.06 10.11 -1.06
C THR A 8 4.36 11.22 -0.06
N ARG A 9 3.87 11.09 1.18
CA ARG A 9 3.95 12.17 2.18
C ARG A 9 3.42 13.50 1.64
N LYS A 10 2.31 13.48 0.88
CA LYS A 10 1.70 14.66 0.24
C LYS A 10 2.58 15.35 -0.81
N LYS A 11 3.76 14.81 -1.13
CA LYS A 11 4.66 15.39 -2.14
C LYS A 11 4.18 15.09 -3.55
N ARG A 12 4.51 15.98 -4.48
CA ARG A 12 4.40 15.75 -5.91
C ARG A 12 5.75 15.23 -6.41
N ILE A 13 5.81 13.95 -6.71
CA ILE A 13 6.98 13.32 -7.30
C ILE A 13 6.77 13.35 -8.81
N ASP A 14 7.77 13.77 -9.56
CA ASP A 14 7.73 13.68 -11.02
C ASP A 14 7.44 12.25 -11.49
N CYS A 15 6.46 12.09 -12.39
CA CYS A 15 6.00 10.78 -12.82
C CYS A 15 7.09 9.97 -13.54
N GLY A 16 7.97 10.61 -14.31
CA GLY A 16 9.12 9.93 -14.93
C GLY A 16 10.09 9.36 -13.87
N THR A 17 10.37 10.12 -12.83
CA THR A 17 11.19 9.68 -11.69
C THR A 17 10.50 8.57 -10.90
N LEU A 18 9.19 8.69 -10.63
CA LEU A 18 8.39 7.65 -9.97
C LEU A 18 8.47 6.33 -10.74
N LEU A 19 8.26 6.37 -12.05
CA LEU A 19 8.28 5.19 -12.92
C LEU A 19 9.68 4.57 -13.03
N ARG A 20 10.72 5.39 -13.12
CA ARG A 20 12.11 4.91 -13.20
C ARG A 20 12.53 4.20 -11.91
N ILE A 21 12.32 4.82 -10.74
CA ILE A 21 12.66 4.21 -9.44
C ILE A 21 11.76 3.02 -9.16
N GLY A 22 10.46 3.12 -9.50
CA GLY A 22 9.47 2.05 -9.37
C GLY A 22 9.65 0.89 -10.35
N ARG A 23 10.65 0.94 -11.25
CA ARG A 23 10.96 -0.11 -12.23
C ARG A 23 9.81 -0.38 -13.21
N ARG A 24 9.15 0.69 -13.65
CA ARG A 24 8.01 0.66 -14.59
C ARG A 24 6.97 -0.40 -14.21
N PRO A 25 6.26 -0.24 -13.09
CA PRO A 25 5.26 -1.20 -12.64
C PRO A 25 4.05 -1.23 -13.58
N ASP A 26 3.24 -2.30 -13.51
CA ASP A 26 1.95 -2.38 -14.21
C ASP A 26 0.84 -1.65 -13.42
N VAL A 27 0.98 -1.65 -12.09
CA VAL A 27 0.03 -1.06 -11.13
C VAL A 27 0.79 -0.21 -10.13
N ILE A 28 0.26 0.98 -9.83
CA ILE A 28 0.82 1.92 -8.86
C ILE A 28 -0.22 2.23 -7.79
N VAL A 29 0.15 2.04 -6.54
CA VAL A 29 -0.62 2.41 -5.36
C VAL A 29 0.07 3.59 -4.67
N LEU A 30 -0.59 4.74 -4.62
CA LEU A 30 -0.08 5.94 -3.96
C LEU A 30 -0.94 6.28 -2.75
N ALA A 31 -0.29 6.46 -1.59
CA ALA A 31 -0.93 6.90 -0.36
C ALA A 31 -0.56 8.36 -0.02
N GLU A 32 -1.34 8.96 0.86
CA GLU A 32 -1.23 10.36 1.29
C GLU A 32 -1.34 11.41 0.16
N LEU A 33 -2.12 11.11 -0.88
CA LEU A 33 -2.38 12.09 -1.92
C LEU A 33 -3.27 13.22 -1.40
N LEU A 34 -2.89 14.47 -1.66
CA LEU A 34 -3.77 15.63 -1.55
C LEU A 34 -4.50 15.86 -2.86
N GLN A 35 -5.65 16.55 -2.82
CA GLN A 35 -6.44 16.84 -4.02
C GLN A 35 -5.63 17.52 -5.13
N GLY A 36 -4.77 18.48 -4.79
CA GLY A 36 -3.91 19.15 -5.77
C GLY A 36 -2.81 18.26 -6.36
N SER A 37 -2.34 17.25 -5.62
CA SER A 37 -1.35 16.27 -6.11
C SER A 37 -2.00 15.21 -7.00
N GLN A 38 -3.28 14.93 -6.81
CA GLN A 38 -4.00 13.94 -7.59
C GLN A 38 -3.99 14.28 -9.09
N ARG A 39 -4.39 15.51 -9.46
CA ARG A 39 -4.41 15.94 -10.86
C ARG A 39 -3.05 15.80 -11.53
N HIS A 40 -1.97 16.09 -10.79
CA HIS A 40 -0.61 15.90 -11.26
C HIS A 40 -0.32 14.42 -11.61
N TYR A 41 -0.68 13.49 -10.70
CA TYR A 41 -0.46 12.06 -10.95
C TYR A 41 -1.42 11.52 -12.01
N GLU A 42 -2.69 11.94 -12.05
CA GLU A 42 -3.65 11.50 -13.07
C GLU A 42 -3.17 11.88 -14.48
N ALA A 43 -2.79 13.13 -14.69
CA ALA A 43 -2.29 13.58 -16.00
C ALA A 43 -0.96 12.90 -16.37
N GLY A 44 0.04 12.92 -15.47
CA GLY A 44 1.37 12.39 -15.79
C GLY A 44 1.40 10.86 -15.92
N LEU A 45 0.57 10.14 -15.18
CA LEU A 45 0.48 8.68 -15.30
C LEU A 45 -0.38 8.25 -16.49
N ALA A 46 -1.45 8.99 -16.83
CA ALA A 46 -2.24 8.73 -18.04
C ALA A 46 -1.35 8.82 -19.29
N SER A 47 -0.51 9.86 -19.40
CA SER A 47 0.47 10.00 -20.48
C SER A 47 1.47 8.84 -20.56
N ALA A 48 1.66 8.08 -19.48
CA ALA A 48 2.53 6.90 -19.42
C ALA A 48 1.76 5.58 -19.55
N GLY A 49 0.47 5.63 -19.95
CA GLY A 49 -0.39 4.48 -20.22
C GLY A 49 -1.13 3.92 -18.99
N TYR A 50 -1.19 4.64 -17.86
CA TYR A 50 -1.99 4.24 -16.69
C TYR A 50 -3.38 4.88 -16.77
N GLU A 51 -4.16 4.43 -17.72
CA GLU A 51 -5.49 4.99 -18.04
C GLU A 51 -6.58 4.57 -17.05
N ASN A 52 -6.35 3.49 -16.31
CA ASN A 52 -7.31 2.99 -15.34
C ASN A 52 -6.95 3.49 -13.93
N CYS A 53 -7.93 4.11 -13.26
CA CYS A 53 -7.75 4.61 -11.90
C CYS A 53 -8.91 4.16 -11.00
N SER A 54 -8.59 3.81 -9.75
CA SER A 54 -9.63 3.51 -8.77
C SER A 54 -10.47 4.75 -8.46
N GLN A 55 -11.79 4.63 -8.58
CA GLN A 55 -12.71 5.67 -8.13
C GLN A 55 -12.73 5.68 -6.59
N ALA A 56 -12.22 6.73 -5.97
CA ALA A 56 -12.46 7.02 -4.57
C ALA A 56 -13.25 8.31 -4.46
N ALA A 57 -14.25 8.35 -3.58
CA ALA A 57 -14.92 9.59 -3.23
C ALA A 57 -13.88 10.56 -2.64
N PHE A 58 -13.75 11.76 -3.25
CA PHE A 58 -12.85 12.78 -2.76
C PHE A 58 -13.52 13.65 -1.70
N HIS A 59 -12.86 13.77 -0.55
CA HIS A 59 -13.11 14.85 0.39
C HIS A 59 -11.92 15.81 0.33
N SER A 60 -12.17 17.08 0.00
CA SER A 60 -11.19 18.11 -0.32
C SER A 60 -10.06 18.33 0.70
N ARG A 61 -10.21 17.90 1.93
CA ARG A 61 -9.24 18.12 3.03
C ARG A 61 -8.56 16.84 3.53
N LYS A 62 -8.82 15.67 2.94
CA LYS A 62 -8.26 14.40 3.43
C LYS A 62 -7.15 13.87 2.54
N ARG A 63 -6.27 13.08 3.14
CA ARG A 63 -5.27 12.29 2.42
C ARG A 63 -5.96 11.11 1.77
N HIS A 64 -5.61 10.82 0.53
CA HIS A 64 -6.24 9.78 -0.27
C HIS A 64 -5.27 8.67 -0.62
N LEU A 65 -5.84 7.50 -0.81
CA LEU A 65 -5.19 6.34 -1.38
C LEU A 65 -5.75 6.11 -2.79
N ARG A 66 -4.87 5.91 -3.79
CA ARG A 66 -5.26 5.69 -5.18
C ARG A 66 -4.50 4.54 -5.79
N VAL A 67 -5.17 3.84 -6.69
CA VAL A 67 -4.59 2.80 -7.53
C VAL A 67 -4.67 3.26 -8.98
N TYR A 68 -3.53 3.28 -9.66
CA TYR A 68 -3.40 3.55 -11.10
C TYR A 68 -2.91 2.29 -11.79
N SER A 69 -3.43 1.98 -12.97
CA SER A 69 -3.13 0.73 -13.66
C SER A 69 -3.08 0.90 -15.17
N LYS A 70 -2.09 0.25 -15.81
CA LYS A 70 -2.06 0.03 -17.26
C LYS A 70 -3.06 -1.05 -17.71
N LEU A 71 -3.47 -1.88 -16.76
CA LEU A 71 -4.34 -3.02 -16.99
C LEU A 71 -5.77 -2.67 -16.58
N LYS A 72 -6.75 -3.30 -17.21
CA LYS A 72 -8.16 -3.14 -16.81
C LYS A 72 -8.32 -3.38 -15.31
N LEU A 73 -8.97 -2.43 -14.66
CA LEU A 73 -9.19 -2.39 -13.22
C LEU A 73 -10.70 -2.43 -12.94
N GLU A 74 -11.12 -3.37 -12.12
CA GLU A 74 -12.49 -3.48 -11.61
C GLU A 74 -12.51 -3.04 -10.16
N THR A 75 -13.12 -1.88 -9.87
CA THR A 75 -13.23 -1.37 -8.50
C THR A 75 -14.36 -2.08 -7.77
N ASP A 76 -14.14 -2.54 -6.54
CA ASP A 76 -15.19 -3.07 -5.69
C ASP A 76 -16.01 -1.91 -5.08
N THR A 77 -17.07 -1.52 -5.83
CA THR A 77 -17.95 -0.41 -5.45
C THR A 77 -18.76 -0.68 -4.18
N ARG A 78 -18.97 -1.93 -3.80
CA ARG A 78 -19.69 -2.29 -2.56
C ARG A 78 -18.94 -1.82 -1.33
N PHE A 79 -17.62 -1.77 -1.42
CA PHE A 79 -16.75 -1.29 -0.35
C PHE A 79 -16.77 0.25 -0.23
N SER A 80 -16.96 0.95 -1.33
CA SER A 80 -17.00 2.42 -1.38
C SER A 80 -18.34 3.01 -0.90
N ARG A 81 -19.44 2.23 -0.97
CA ARG A 81 -20.81 2.71 -0.65
C ARG A 81 -21.19 2.69 0.84
N GLN A 82 -20.42 2.03 1.69
CA GLN A 82 -20.83 1.77 3.08
C GLN A 82 -20.58 2.92 4.07
N GLY A 83 -20.57 4.19 3.64
CA GLY A 83 -20.49 5.35 4.55
C GLY A 83 -19.30 5.38 5.51
N ASN A 84 -18.33 4.50 5.30
CA ASN A 84 -17.23 4.24 6.20
C ASN A 84 -16.19 5.36 6.15
N LYS A 85 -15.84 5.92 7.29
CA LYS A 85 -14.73 6.89 7.46
C LYS A 85 -13.38 6.36 6.95
N LEU A 86 -13.29 5.08 6.59
CA LEU A 86 -12.11 4.40 6.03
C LEU A 86 -12.01 4.46 4.49
N GLN A 87 -13.05 4.93 3.79
CA GLN A 87 -13.10 4.92 2.31
C GLN A 87 -11.88 5.58 1.64
N ASN A 88 -11.27 6.54 2.31
CA ASN A 88 -10.09 7.24 1.79
C ASN A 88 -8.77 6.50 2.04
N ASN A 89 -8.79 5.51 2.93
CA ASN A 89 -7.59 4.82 3.44
C ASN A 89 -7.55 3.33 3.09
N TRP A 90 -8.55 2.84 2.37
CA TRP A 90 -8.62 1.47 1.91
C TRP A 90 -9.32 1.39 0.55
N VAL A 91 -8.61 0.91 -0.45
CA VAL A 91 -9.11 0.70 -1.82
C VAL A 91 -9.00 -0.77 -2.17
N ARG A 92 -10.08 -1.34 -2.70
CA ARG A 92 -10.09 -2.69 -3.25
C ARG A 92 -10.39 -2.65 -4.74
N CYS A 93 -9.60 -3.40 -5.50
CA CYS A 93 -9.82 -3.57 -6.93
C CYS A 93 -9.40 -4.97 -7.36
N ARG A 94 -9.86 -5.38 -8.53
CA ARG A 94 -9.47 -6.63 -9.18
C ARG A 94 -8.75 -6.34 -10.49
N ILE A 95 -7.57 -6.95 -10.67
CA ILE A 95 -6.75 -6.79 -11.87
C ILE A 95 -6.20 -8.17 -12.26
N LYS A 96 -6.48 -8.63 -13.48
CA LYS A 96 -6.08 -9.96 -13.97
C LYS A 96 -6.40 -11.11 -12.99
N GLY A 97 -7.59 -11.07 -12.39
CA GLY A 97 -8.05 -12.10 -11.45
C GLY A 97 -7.36 -12.06 -10.07
N VAL A 98 -6.52 -11.05 -9.81
CA VAL A 98 -5.92 -10.81 -8.48
C VAL A 98 -6.70 -9.72 -7.77
N THR A 99 -7.16 -9.99 -6.55
CA THR A 99 -7.74 -8.97 -5.67
C THR A 99 -6.62 -8.17 -5.02
N ILE A 100 -6.53 -6.88 -5.30
CA ILE A 100 -5.58 -5.96 -4.67
C ILE A 100 -6.32 -5.16 -3.61
N SER A 101 -5.84 -5.22 -2.39
CA SER A 101 -6.29 -4.41 -1.26
C SER A 101 -5.18 -3.46 -0.85
N ALA A 102 -5.32 -2.21 -1.24
CA ALA A 102 -4.41 -1.14 -0.87
C ALA A 102 -4.87 -0.49 0.43
N VAL A 103 -3.99 -0.32 1.40
CA VAL A 103 -4.33 0.21 2.72
C VAL A 103 -3.41 1.36 3.13
N HIS A 104 -3.97 2.32 3.86
CA HIS A 104 -3.23 3.33 4.61
C HIS A 104 -3.91 3.46 5.96
N MET A 105 -3.40 2.74 6.95
CA MET A 105 -3.98 2.70 8.29
C MET A 105 -3.69 3.99 9.05
N PRO A 106 -4.61 4.43 9.92
CA PRO A 106 -4.35 5.59 10.77
C PRO A 106 -3.25 5.31 11.80
N THR A 107 -2.69 6.36 12.35
CA THR A 107 -1.72 6.28 13.45
C THR A 107 -2.37 5.89 14.78
N LEU A 108 -1.56 5.57 15.77
CA LEU A 108 -1.80 4.90 17.05
C LEU A 108 -3.23 4.88 17.63
N GLY A 109 -3.82 5.98 18.02
CA GLY A 109 -5.10 5.96 18.77
C GLY A 109 -6.35 5.60 17.93
N MET A 110 -6.26 5.67 16.61
CA MET A 110 -7.40 5.50 15.71
C MET A 110 -7.44 4.13 15.00
N LYS A 111 -6.53 3.21 15.33
CA LYS A 111 -6.39 1.92 14.64
C LYS A 111 -7.50 0.91 14.91
N ARG A 112 -8.15 0.95 16.08
CA ARG A 112 -9.09 -0.10 16.51
C ARG A 112 -10.18 -0.41 15.48
N LYS A 113 -10.89 0.61 15.01
CA LYS A 113 -11.97 0.42 14.02
C LYS A 113 -11.46 -0.12 12.68
N PRO A 114 -10.41 0.47 12.05
CA PRO A 114 -9.81 -0.06 10.83
C PRO A 114 -9.32 -1.51 10.95
N PHE A 115 -8.65 -1.87 12.02
CA PHE A 115 -8.19 -3.24 12.24
C PHE A 115 -9.36 -4.22 12.39
N ASN A 116 -10.40 -3.86 13.15
CA ASN A 116 -11.61 -4.70 13.27
C ASN A 116 -12.32 -4.93 11.93
N GLN A 117 -12.22 -4.00 10.98
CA GLN A 117 -12.77 -4.17 9.64
C GLN A 117 -11.84 -4.97 8.72
N LEU A 118 -10.53 -4.84 8.91
CA LEU A 118 -9.52 -5.57 8.14
C LEU A 118 -9.56 -7.07 8.43
N LYS A 119 -9.72 -7.46 9.70
CA LYS A 119 -9.71 -8.86 10.16
C LYS A 119 -10.67 -9.77 9.38
N PRO A 120 -11.99 -9.48 9.28
CA PRO A 120 -12.92 -10.34 8.53
C PRO A 120 -12.60 -10.43 7.04
N TRP A 121 -12.03 -9.36 6.46
CA TRP A 121 -11.61 -9.39 5.07
C TRP A 121 -10.38 -10.27 4.88
N MET A 122 -9.37 -10.15 5.75
CA MET A 122 -8.18 -11.01 5.73
C MET A 122 -8.54 -12.49 5.84
N SER A 123 -9.43 -12.84 6.76
CA SER A 123 -9.92 -14.21 6.94
C SER A 123 -10.51 -14.80 5.64
N LYS A 124 -11.30 -14.01 4.90
CA LYS A 124 -11.92 -14.46 3.65
C LYS A 124 -10.95 -14.56 2.48
N GLN A 125 -9.90 -13.74 2.44
CA GLN A 125 -9.05 -13.60 1.27
C GLN A 125 -7.71 -14.34 1.35
N GLY A 126 -7.31 -14.84 2.52
CA GLY A 126 -6.03 -15.53 2.69
C GLY A 126 -5.86 -16.77 1.81
N ALA A 127 -6.96 -17.49 1.51
CA ALA A 127 -6.95 -18.61 0.61
C ALA A 127 -7.02 -18.24 -0.89
N CYS A 128 -7.13 -16.96 -1.23
CA CYS A 128 -7.41 -16.48 -2.60
C CYS A 128 -6.15 -16.00 -3.33
N ARG A 129 -6.33 -15.61 -4.60
CA ARG A 129 -5.35 -14.82 -5.36
C ARG A 129 -5.46 -13.35 -4.95
N ALA A 130 -4.90 -13.01 -3.80
CA ALA A 130 -5.03 -11.69 -3.20
C ALA A 130 -3.67 -11.11 -2.83
N LEU A 131 -3.53 -9.79 -3.00
CA LEU A 131 -2.43 -8.98 -2.52
C LEU A 131 -3.00 -7.91 -1.58
N MET A 132 -2.46 -7.80 -0.38
CA MET A 132 -2.69 -6.69 0.53
C MET A 132 -1.38 -5.92 0.68
N ILE A 133 -1.39 -4.63 0.37
CA ILE A 133 -0.19 -3.80 0.32
C ILE A 133 -0.49 -2.40 0.84
N GLY A 134 0.42 -1.83 1.61
CA GLY A 134 0.21 -0.46 2.09
C GLY A 134 1.02 -0.06 3.30
N ASP A 135 0.71 1.15 3.76
CA ASP A 135 1.17 1.69 5.03
C ASP A 135 0.19 1.26 6.15
N PHE A 136 0.64 0.37 7.00
CA PHE A 136 -0.13 -0.11 8.16
C PHE A 136 0.06 0.75 9.39
N ASN A 137 0.99 1.72 9.33
CA ASN A 137 1.42 2.49 10.49
C ASN A 137 1.79 1.62 11.71
N THR A 138 2.11 0.35 11.47
CA THR A 138 2.36 -0.69 12.47
C THR A 138 3.68 -1.38 12.16
N ASP A 139 4.63 -1.30 13.06
CA ASP A 139 5.88 -2.06 13.01
C ASP A 139 5.71 -3.29 13.92
N PRO A 140 5.76 -4.53 13.38
CA PRO A 140 5.58 -5.74 14.19
C PRO A 140 6.55 -5.88 15.36
N ALA A 141 7.75 -5.30 15.25
CA ALA A 141 8.77 -5.37 16.29
C ALA A 141 8.66 -4.23 17.33
N GLN A 142 8.05 -3.10 16.97
CA GLN A 142 8.05 -1.88 17.80
C GLN A 142 6.65 -1.43 18.25
N ASP A 143 5.58 -1.99 17.69
CA ASP A 143 4.19 -1.71 18.10
C ASP A 143 3.66 -2.88 18.95
N PRO A 144 3.71 -2.80 20.30
CA PRO A 144 3.42 -3.94 21.15
C PRO A 144 1.95 -4.38 21.11
N LYS A 145 1.06 -3.49 20.67
CA LYS A 145 -0.38 -3.77 20.63
C LYS A 145 -0.81 -4.34 19.27
N TRP A 146 -0.47 -3.68 18.18
CA TRP A 146 -1.01 -4.00 16.86
C TRP A 146 -0.05 -4.84 16.02
N GLY A 147 1.24 -4.83 16.37
CA GLY A 147 2.26 -5.61 15.69
C GLY A 147 2.04 -7.11 15.80
N PRO A 148 2.01 -7.68 17.01
CA PRO A 148 1.73 -9.11 17.21
C PRO A 148 0.39 -9.52 16.61
N GLN A 149 -0.67 -8.72 16.80
CA GLN A 149 -2.00 -9.02 16.26
C GLN A 149 -2.02 -9.08 14.73
N LEU A 150 -1.30 -8.20 14.05
CA LEU A 150 -1.20 -8.22 12.58
C LEU A 150 -0.50 -9.51 12.11
N ILE A 151 0.57 -9.93 12.77
CA ILE A 151 1.31 -11.15 12.42
C ILE A 151 0.48 -12.40 12.71
N GLU A 152 -0.23 -12.45 13.84
CA GLU A 152 -1.17 -13.52 14.17
C GLU A 152 -2.20 -13.69 13.03
N TRP A 153 -2.87 -12.63 12.60
CA TRP A 153 -3.85 -12.71 11.50
C TRP A 153 -3.24 -13.13 10.17
N VAL A 154 -2.02 -12.69 9.88
CA VAL A 154 -1.29 -13.12 8.68
C VAL A 154 -1.11 -14.64 8.69
N ASN A 155 -0.70 -15.20 9.82
CA ASN A 155 -0.47 -16.65 9.97
C ASN A 155 -1.78 -17.43 9.98
N ASP A 156 -2.75 -17.05 10.82
CA ASP A 156 -4.01 -17.78 11.04
C ASP A 156 -4.88 -17.85 9.78
N PHE A 157 -4.89 -16.76 9.00
CA PHE A 157 -5.71 -16.68 7.80
C PHE A 157 -4.97 -17.12 6.53
N GLY A 158 -3.74 -17.60 6.68
CA GLY A 158 -2.96 -18.19 5.61
C GLY A 158 -2.44 -17.17 4.60
N TRP A 159 -2.17 -15.95 5.04
CA TRP A 159 -1.38 -15.00 4.28
C TRP A 159 0.11 -15.32 4.43
N ARG A 160 0.89 -14.89 3.46
CA ARG A 160 2.35 -14.94 3.51
C ARG A 160 2.89 -13.51 3.55
N ASN A 161 3.72 -13.23 4.54
CA ASN A 161 4.45 -11.98 4.63
C ASN A 161 5.59 -11.96 3.60
N LEU A 162 5.58 -11.01 2.68
CA LEU A 162 6.61 -10.95 1.65
C LEU A 162 7.95 -10.40 2.14
N TRP A 163 8.00 -9.81 3.34
CA TRP A 163 9.25 -9.39 3.95
C TRP A 163 10.15 -10.57 4.36
N ASP A 164 9.59 -11.74 4.61
CA ASP A 164 10.37 -12.90 5.08
C ASP A 164 11.43 -13.35 4.07
N LYS A 165 11.22 -13.04 2.79
CA LYS A 165 12.13 -13.38 1.68
C LYS A 165 12.60 -12.15 0.89
N ALA A 166 12.40 -10.94 1.41
CA ALA A 166 12.77 -9.71 0.71
C ALA A 166 14.27 -9.42 0.84
N SER A 167 14.85 -8.78 -0.17
CA SER A 167 16.20 -8.24 -0.10
C SER A 167 16.31 -7.19 1.01
N GLY A 168 17.27 -7.35 1.90
CA GLY A 168 17.47 -6.49 3.08
C GLY A 168 17.02 -7.12 4.40
N GLY A 169 16.31 -8.24 4.36
CA GLY A 169 15.99 -9.05 5.54
C GLY A 169 15.28 -8.27 6.67
N THR A 170 15.50 -8.73 7.90
CA THR A 170 14.90 -8.15 9.11
C THR A 170 15.38 -6.74 9.45
N LYS A 171 16.53 -6.30 8.93
CA LYS A 171 17.11 -4.96 9.17
C LYS A 171 16.52 -3.87 8.25
N ALA A 172 15.81 -4.22 7.19
CA ALA A 172 15.23 -3.24 6.28
C ALA A 172 14.07 -2.50 6.97
N TYR A 173 14.08 -1.18 6.88
CA TYR A 173 13.00 -0.32 7.36
C TYR A 173 12.42 0.50 6.21
N THR A 174 11.14 0.83 6.31
CA THR A 174 10.43 1.55 5.25
C THR A 174 10.24 3.03 5.56
N PHE A 175 10.23 3.39 6.83
CA PHE A 175 9.99 4.74 7.31
C PHE A 175 11.10 5.19 8.27
N LYS A 176 11.48 6.45 8.15
CA LYS A 176 12.29 7.15 9.14
C LYS A 176 11.74 8.57 9.30
N GLY A 177 11.32 8.90 10.50
CA GLY A 177 10.87 10.25 10.83
C GLY A 177 11.95 11.30 10.63
N THR A 178 11.56 12.56 10.69
CA THR A 178 12.44 13.70 10.41
C THR A 178 13.32 14.10 11.59
N ARG A 179 12.97 13.70 12.80
CA ARG A 179 13.75 13.98 14.01
C ARG A 179 14.92 13.01 14.13
N LYS A 180 16.06 13.46 14.61
CA LYS A 180 17.24 12.60 14.87
C LYS A 180 16.91 11.44 15.82
N SER A 181 16.01 11.66 16.79
CA SER A 181 15.53 10.65 17.76
C SER A 181 14.58 9.62 17.18
N ASP A 182 14.02 9.84 15.99
CA ASP A 182 13.05 8.93 15.41
C ASP A 182 13.73 7.64 14.98
N LYS A 183 13.33 6.53 15.61
CA LYS A 183 13.82 5.19 15.26
C LYS A 183 13.29 4.77 13.89
N PRO A 184 14.13 4.16 13.04
CA PRO A 184 13.65 3.55 11.79
C PRO A 184 12.61 2.47 12.07
N ARG A 185 11.54 2.42 11.25
CA ARG A 185 10.40 1.51 11.44
C ARG A 185 10.02 0.83 10.13
N ARG A 186 9.52 -0.40 10.22
CA ARG A 186 8.92 -1.12 9.11
C ARG A 186 7.40 -1.05 9.24
N ILE A 187 6.79 -0.03 8.67
CA ILE A 187 5.36 0.21 8.76
C ILE A 187 4.61 -0.01 7.44
N ASP A 188 5.34 -0.15 6.35
CA ASP A 188 4.78 -0.52 5.06
C ASP A 188 4.97 -2.02 4.83
N HIS A 189 3.89 -2.73 4.49
CA HIS A 189 3.87 -4.19 4.37
C HIS A 189 3.21 -4.64 3.07
N ALA A 190 3.56 -5.85 2.66
CA ALA A 190 2.91 -6.57 1.57
C ALA A 190 2.68 -8.03 1.97
N PHE A 191 1.43 -8.45 1.91
CA PHE A 191 0.99 -9.81 2.22
C PHE A 191 0.26 -10.40 1.02
N VAL A 192 0.49 -11.68 0.73
CA VAL A 192 -0.17 -12.39 -0.37
C VAL A 192 -0.89 -13.62 0.11
N GLY A 193 -2.05 -13.88 -0.48
CA GLY A 193 -2.80 -15.12 -0.25
C GLY A 193 -2.10 -16.34 -0.83
N LYS A 194 -2.48 -17.53 -0.35
CA LYS A 194 -1.85 -18.83 -0.67
C LYS A 194 -1.74 -19.12 -2.18
N ARG A 195 -2.69 -18.61 -3.00
CA ARG A 195 -2.70 -18.84 -4.45
C ARG A 195 -1.75 -17.94 -5.25
N LEU A 196 -0.84 -17.21 -4.56
CA LEU A 196 0.24 -16.44 -5.20
C LEU A 196 1.62 -16.88 -4.66
N PRO A 197 2.00 -18.17 -4.80
CA PRO A 197 3.20 -18.73 -4.16
C PRO A 197 4.50 -18.13 -4.67
N LYS A 198 4.55 -17.68 -5.95
CA LYS A 198 5.74 -17.10 -6.59
C LYS A 198 5.90 -15.60 -6.36
N ALA A 199 4.95 -14.96 -5.65
CA ALA A 199 5.04 -13.53 -5.37
C ALA A 199 6.28 -13.19 -4.53
N ARG A 200 6.96 -12.09 -4.88
CA ARG A 200 8.16 -11.60 -4.20
C ARG A 200 8.12 -10.09 -4.02
N LEU A 201 8.77 -9.60 -2.97
CA LEU A 201 8.92 -8.19 -2.65
C LEU A 201 10.33 -7.71 -3.01
N ILE A 202 10.38 -6.53 -3.60
CA ILE A 202 11.60 -5.75 -3.80
C ILE A 202 11.45 -4.45 -3.02
N HIS A 203 12.29 -4.22 -2.04
CA HIS A 203 12.36 -2.99 -1.28
C HIS A 203 13.06 -1.90 -2.10
N LEU A 204 12.47 -0.70 -2.18
CA LEU A 204 12.96 0.42 -2.97
C LEU A 204 13.30 1.62 -2.05
N PRO A 205 14.44 1.58 -1.34
CA PRO A 205 14.85 2.64 -0.42
C PRO A 205 15.18 3.97 -1.14
N ALA A 206 15.40 3.94 -2.45
CA ALA A 206 15.76 5.12 -3.24
C ALA A 206 14.73 6.26 -3.13
N PHE A 207 13.45 5.98 -2.94
CA PHE A 207 12.44 7.02 -2.72
C PHE A 207 12.74 7.83 -1.47
N ARG A 208 13.11 7.17 -0.39
CA ARG A 208 13.45 7.78 0.88
C ARG A 208 14.85 8.41 0.86
N LEU A 209 15.84 7.69 0.35
CA LEU A 209 17.23 8.15 0.33
C LEU A 209 17.44 9.39 -0.53
N LYS A 210 16.63 9.57 -1.57
CA LYS A 210 16.62 10.76 -2.43
C LYS A 210 15.69 11.87 -1.93
N GLY A 211 15.11 11.74 -0.73
CA GLY A 211 14.23 12.74 -0.14
C GLY A 211 12.89 12.94 -0.87
N LEU A 212 12.51 12.03 -1.77
CA LEU A 212 11.24 12.09 -2.50
C LEU A 212 10.03 11.77 -1.60
N SER A 213 10.24 10.92 -0.60
CA SER A 213 9.32 10.63 0.50
C SER A 213 10.13 10.38 1.77
N ASP A 214 9.49 10.28 2.93
CA ASP A 214 10.06 9.69 4.15
C ASP A 214 9.82 8.17 4.22
N HIS A 215 9.07 7.63 3.24
CA HIS A 215 8.87 6.21 3.04
C HIS A 215 9.72 5.65 1.90
N SER A 216 10.10 4.39 2.03
CA SER A 216 10.60 3.57 0.92
C SER A 216 9.43 3.04 0.09
N GLY A 217 9.66 2.80 -1.21
CA GLY A 217 8.69 2.09 -2.03
C GLY A 217 8.75 0.57 -1.82
N LEU A 218 7.62 -0.10 -2.04
CA LEU A 218 7.51 -1.56 -2.10
C LEU A 218 7.08 -1.97 -3.51
N LEU A 219 7.88 -2.79 -4.18
CA LEU A 219 7.51 -3.36 -5.48
C LEU A 219 7.25 -4.87 -5.31
N VAL A 220 6.01 -5.27 -5.52
CA VAL A 220 5.61 -6.68 -5.53
C VAL A 220 5.57 -7.19 -6.96
N VAL A 221 6.23 -8.32 -7.21
CA VAL A 221 6.17 -9.08 -8.47
C VAL A 221 5.32 -10.31 -8.22
N LEU A 222 4.18 -10.39 -8.95
CA LEU A 222 3.19 -11.45 -8.89
C LEU A 222 3.32 -12.39 -10.07
#